data_f23ece4ee82a3f054196207876fbffd5
#
_entry.id   f23ece4ee82a3f054196207876fbffd5
#
_cell.length_a   1.000
_cell.length_b   1.000
_cell.length_c   1.000
_cell.angle_alpha   90.00
_cell.angle_beta   90.00
_cell.angle_gamma   90.00
#
_symmetry.space_group_name_H-M   'P 1'
#
loop_
_entity.id
_entity.type
_entity.pdbx_description
1 polymer ?
#
loop_
_entity_poly.entity_id
_entity_poly.type
_entity_poly.pdbx_seq_one_letter_code
_entity_poly.pdbx_strand_id
1 'polypeptide(L)'
;MVRVGDTVLIWDGWRHPADIRARNIKVFSRDGKLVAQLPQVSIGLSMRALLRGRLAVSSLGIRRLSASVARYKDGGFTVGLLAKGGQAQNVDILVKGITNELSRPPGQTGGPLGYLNRVEIIESKLVFDDRQAGIVWRSPRTDIVMIRDKPGLRADVAISIAAQNRLSQIFAQLDFQRVAGVFLGRVRFERLNPSLVA
;
A
#
# COMPACT_ATOMS: atom_id res chain seq x y z
N MET A 1 5.73 -11.25 16.69
CA MET A 1 6.15 -12.53 16.04
C MET A 1 5.54 -12.60 14.65
N VAL A 2 6.29 -13.02 13.65
CA VAL A 2 5.78 -13.20 12.28
C VAL A 2 5.81 -14.69 11.95
N ARG A 3 4.68 -15.22 11.47
CA ARG A 3 4.62 -16.58 10.89
C ARG A 3 4.42 -16.43 9.40
N VAL A 4 5.27 -17.10 8.63
CA VAL A 4 5.24 -17.11 7.17
C VAL A 4 4.82 -18.52 6.75
N GLY A 5 3.89 -18.59 5.83
CA GLY A 5 3.57 -19.86 5.15
C GLY A 5 4.67 -20.21 4.12
N ASP A 6 4.26 -20.47 2.89
CA ASP A 6 5.21 -20.80 1.83
C ASP A 6 6.05 -19.59 1.43
N THR A 7 7.36 -19.78 1.37
CA THR A 7 8.31 -18.77 0.91
C THR A 7 9.05 -19.31 -0.31
N VAL A 8 9.05 -18.53 -1.39
CA VAL A 8 9.77 -18.84 -2.62
C VAL A 8 10.74 -17.70 -2.91
N LEU A 9 12.01 -18.04 -3.06
CA LEU A 9 13.02 -17.11 -3.55
C LEU A 9 13.07 -17.23 -5.09
N ILE A 10 12.86 -16.13 -5.78
CA ILE A 10 12.92 -16.05 -7.23
C ILE A 10 14.10 -15.19 -7.61
N TRP A 11 14.98 -15.73 -8.46
CA TRP A 11 16.06 -14.99 -9.09
C TRP A 11 15.65 -14.64 -10.51
N ASP A 12 15.38 -13.35 -10.77
CA ASP A 12 14.96 -12.85 -12.10
C ASP A 12 16.07 -12.01 -12.76
N GLY A 13 17.28 -12.54 -12.71
CA GLY A 13 18.47 -11.94 -13.32
C GLY A 13 19.04 -10.72 -12.57
N TRP A 14 20.03 -10.06 -13.17
CA TRP A 14 20.80 -8.97 -12.55
C TRP A 14 20.00 -7.68 -12.31
N ARG A 15 18.86 -7.50 -12.98
CA ARG A 15 17.99 -6.31 -12.79
C ARG A 15 17.09 -6.43 -11.57
N HIS A 16 16.72 -7.66 -11.20
CA HIS A 16 15.90 -7.99 -10.02
C HIS A 16 16.52 -9.17 -9.28
N PRO A 17 17.67 -8.98 -8.62
CA PRO A 17 18.54 -10.06 -8.20
C PRO A 17 17.98 -10.96 -7.10
N ALA A 18 16.96 -10.55 -6.37
CA ALA A 18 16.27 -11.41 -5.42
C ALA A 18 14.87 -10.85 -5.14
N ASP A 19 13.87 -11.57 -5.59
CA ASP A 19 12.46 -11.35 -5.24
C ASP A 19 12.02 -12.46 -4.29
N ILE A 20 11.78 -12.11 -3.04
CA ILE A 20 11.29 -13.03 -2.01
C ILE A 20 9.78 -12.94 -2.02
N ARG A 21 9.11 -14.01 -2.43
CA ARG A 21 7.64 -14.11 -2.40
C ARG A 21 7.22 -14.98 -1.23
N ALA A 22 6.38 -14.42 -0.39
CA ALA A 22 5.82 -15.12 0.75
C ALA A 22 4.28 -15.12 0.65
N ARG A 23 3.66 -16.24 1.03
CA ARG A 23 2.21 -16.41 1.04
C ARG A 23 1.73 -16.67 2.48
N ASN A 24 0.48 -16.28 2.76
CA ASN A 24 -0.18 -16.53 4.05
C ASN A 24 0.63 -16.01 5.25
N ILE A 25 1.11 -14.76 5.14
CA ILE A 25 1.88 -14.15 6.22
C ILE A 25 0.93 -13.72 7.32
N LYS A 26 1.21 -14.17 8.54
CA LYS A 26 0.49 -13.77 9.75
C LYS A 26 1.44 -13.00 10.65
N VAL A 27 1.07 -11.79 10.98
CA VAL A 27 1.82 -10.92 11.90
C VAL A 27 1.10 -10.93 13.24
N PHE A 28 1.83 -11.24 14.30
CA PHE A 28 1.31 -11.27 15.67
C PHE A 28 1.96 -10.15 16.49
N SER A 29 1.18 -9.53 17.36
CA SER A 29 1.65 -8.61 18.40
C SER A 29 2.55 -9.35 19.41
N ARG A 30 3.19 -8.60 20.30
CA ARG A 30 3.96 -9.17 21.43
C ARG A 30 3.07 -10.03 22.33
N ASP A 31 1.80 -9.69 22.45
CA ASP A 31 0.79 -10.39 23.26
C ASP A 31 0.14 -11.57 22.52
N GLY A 32 0.71 -12.02 21.40
CA GLY A 32 0.22 -13.16 20.63
C GLY A 32 -1.06 -12.92 19.81
N LYS A 33 -1.61 -11.70 19.78
CA LYS A 33 -2.79 -11.37 19.00
C LYS A 33 -2.41 -11.21 17.52
N LEU A 34 -3.26 -11.74 16.62
CA LEU A 34 -3.08 -11.58 15.18
C LEU A 34 -3.26 -10.11 14.80
N VAL A 35 -2.20 -9.44 14.34
CA VAL A 35 -2.19 -8.01 13.96
C VAL A 35 -2.48 -7.81 12.48
N ALA A 36 -2.03 -8.71 11.62
CA ALA A 36 -2.27 -8.62 10.19
C ALA A 36 -2.20 -10.00 9.54
N GLN A 37 -3.00 -10.17 8.50
CA GLN A 37 -2.91 -11.31 7.61
C GLN A 37 -2.75 -10.79 6.17
N LEU A 38 -1.60 -11.12 5.57
CA LEU A 38 -1.26 -10.72 4.21
C LEU A 38 -1.27 -11.96 3.32
N PRO A 39 -2.17 -12.02 2.34
CA PRO A 39 -2.31 -13.22 1.49
C PRO A 39 -1.05 -13.49 0.66
N GLN A 40 -0.45 -12.43 0.12
CA GLN A 40 0.76 -12.55 -0.68
C GLN A 40 1.58 -11.25 -0.56
N VAL A 41 2.86 -11.40 -0.26
CA VAL A 41 3.84 -10.31 -0.21
C VAL A 41 5.04 -10.68 -1.05
N SER A 42 5.56 -9.72 -1.81
CA SER A 42 6.83 -9.80 -2.52
C SER A 42 7.76 -8.70 -2.03
N ILE A 43 9.01 -9.05 -1.83
CA ILE A 43 10.06 -8.15 -1.33
C ILE A 43 11.25 -8.27 -2.28
N GLY A 44 11.52 -7.19 -3.01
CA GLY A 44 12.73 -7.10 -3.82
C GLY A 44 13.88 -6.49 -3.02
N LEU A 45 15.07 -7.07 -3.16
CA LEU A 45 16.28 -6.57 -2.52
C LEU A 45 17.01 -5.56 -3.41
N SER A 46 17.67 -4.61 -2.76
CA SER A 46 18.43 -3.57 -3.45
C SER A 46 19.83 -4.06 -3.81
N MET A 47 20.12 -4.22 -5.11
CA MET A 47 21.47 -4.55 -5.60
C MET A 47 22.50 -3.50 -5.17
N ARG A 48 22.13 -2.22 -5.22
CA ARG A 48 23.02 -1.14 -4.78
C ARG A 48 23.40 -1.23 -3.30
N ALA A 49 22.51 -1.72 -2.45
CA ALA A 49 22.79 -1.96 -1.05
C ALA A 49 23.65 -3.21 -0.88
N LEU A 50 23.34 -4.30 -1.59
CA LEU A 50 24.10 -5.55 -1.57
C LEU A 50 25.56 -5.34 -1.95
N LEU A 51 25.85 -4.57 -3.00
CA LEU A 51 27.22 -4.21 -3.40
C LEU A 51 27.98 -3.41 -2.33
N ARG A 52 27.27 -2.86 -1.34
CA ARG A 52 27.86 -2.18 -0.17
C ARG A 52 27.83 -3.03 1.10
N GLY A 53 27.59 -4.35 0.96
CA GLY A 53 27.50 -5.28 2.08
C GLY A 53 26.26 -5.05 2.98
N ARG A 54 25.20 -4.43 2.46
CA ARG A 54 23.98 -4.12 3.22
C ARG A 54 22.77 -4.83 2.63
N LEU A 55 21.96 -5.44 3.48
CA LEU A 55 20.64 -5.95 3.12
C LEU A 55 19.62 -4.82 3.24
N ALA A 56 19.01 -4.43 2.12
CA ALA A 56 17.96 -3.42 2.11
C ALA A 56 16.89 -3.75 1.07
N VAL A 57 15.66 -3.35 1.38
CA VAL A 57 14.50 -3.55 0.51
C VAL A 57 14.45 -2.45 -0.55
N SER A 58 14.28 -2.82 -1.81
CA SER A 58 14.07 -1.89 -2.92
C SER A 58 12.61 -1.83 -3.38
N SER A 59 11.88 -2.94 -3.28
CA SER A 59 10.48 -2.99 -3.65
C SER A 59 9.65 -3.80 -2.66
N LEU A 60 8.40 -3.40 -2.46
CA LEU A 60 7.42 -4.09 -1.64
C LEU A 60 6.13 -4.23 -2.45
N GLY A 61 5.70 -5.47 -2.69
CA GLY A 61 4.44 -5.78 -3.33
C GLY A 61 3.51 -6.51 -2.37
N ILE A 62 2.24 -6.11 -2.34
CA ILE A 62 1.18 -6.78 -1.57
C ILE A 62 0.04 -7.07 -2.54
N ARG A 63 -0.41 -8.32 -2.59
CA ARG A 63 -1.52 -8.71 -3.45
C ARG A 63 -2.70 -9.23 -2.64
N ARG A 64 -3.90 -8.92 -3.13
CA ARG A 64 -5.18 -9.40 -2.59
C ARG A 64 -5.38 -9.03 -1.12
N LEU A 65 -4.87 -7.86 -0.73
CA LEU A 65 -5.10 -7.28 0.57
C LEU A 65 -6.59 -6.94 0.73
N SER A 66 -7.11 -7.06 1.94
CA SER A 66 -8.40 -6.47 2.31
C SER A 66 -8.15 -5.39 3.35
N ALA A 67 -8.48 -4.16 3.02
CA ALA A 67 -8.23 -3.00 3.86
C ALA A 67 -9.52 -2.20 4.08
N SER A 68 -9.55 -1.44 5.17
CA SER A 68 -10.57 -0.43 5.44
C SER A 68 -9.91 0.90 5.74
N VAL A 69 -10.52 1.98 5.28
CA VAL A 69 -10.15 3.34 5.63
C VAL A 69 -11.38 4.00 6.22
N ALA A 70 -11.29 4.50 7.44
CA ALA A 70 -12.36 5.28 8.06
C ALA A 70 -11.93 6.73 8.16
N ARG A 71 -12.81 7.65 7.71
CA ARG A 71 -12.70 9.08 7.92
C ARG A 71 -13.63 9.49 9.02
N TYR A 72 -13.12 10.14 10.04
CA TYR A 72 -13.91 10.61 11.18
C TYR A 72 -14.42 12.06 10.98
N LYS A 73 -15.37 12.47 11.81
CA LYS A 73 -15.97 13.83 11.79
C LYS A 73 -14.95 14.95 12.07
N ASP A 74 -13.89 14.65 12.80
CA ASP A 74 -12.77 15.55 13.08
C ASP A 74 -11.74 15.67 11.94
N GLY A 75 -12.01 15.00 10.81
CA GLY A 75 -11.12 14.95 9.65
C GLY A 75 -9.99 13.92 9.77
N GLY A 76 -9.87 13.21 10.89
CA GLY A 76 -8.90 12.15 11.09
C GLY A 76 -9.18 10.92 10.23
N PHE A 77 -8.12 10.18 9.88
CA PHE A 77 -8.20 8.93 9.14
C PHE A 77 -7.59 7.78 9.94
N THR A 78 -8.22 6.63 9.87
CA THR A 78 -7.69 5.36 10.40
C THR A 78 -7.64 4.33 9.29
N VAL A 79 -6.51 3.64 9.17
CA VAL A 79 -6.33 2.53 8.23
C VAL A 79 -6.35 1.22 8.98
N GLY A 80 -7.19 0.30 8.55
CA GLY A 80 -7.30 -1.04 9.11
C GLY A 80 -7.08 -2.11 8.05
N LEU A 81 -6.47 -3.23 8.46
CA LEU A 81 -6.45 -4.45 7.66
C LEU A 81 -7.58 -5.36 8.10
N LEU A 82 -8.39 -5.81 7.15
CA LEU A 82 -9.48 -6.74 7.42
C LEU A 82 -8.92 -8.17 7.47
N ALA A 83 -8.86 -8.77 8.64
CA ALA A 83 -8.56 -10.19 8.79
C ALA A 83 -9.79 -11.05 8.44
N LYS A 84 -9.59 -12.36 8.20
CA LYS A 84 -10.70 -13.30 8.11
C LYS A 84 -11.51 -13.26 9.42
N GLY A 85 -12.77 -12.82 9.34
CA GLY A 85 -13.63 -12.58 10.50
C GLY A 85 -14.10 -11.13 10.66
N GLY A 86 -13.68 -10.22 9.77
CA GLY A 86 -14.27 -8.87 9.63
C GLY A 86 -13.82 -7.83 10.64
N GLN A 87 -12.94 -8.16 11.59
CA GLN A 87 -12.37 -7.17 12.50
C GLN A 87 -11.24 -6.41 11.81
N ALA A 88 -11.41 -5.09 11.68
CA ALA A 88 -10.35 -4.21 11.18
C ALA A 88 -9.29 -4.02 12.27
N GLN A 89 -8.04 -4.33 11.94
CA GLN A 89 -6.91 -4.09 12.82
C GLN A 89 -6.21 -2.81 12.39
N ASN A 90 -6.04 -1.90 13.35
CA ASN A 90 -5.39 -0.63 13.10
C ASN A 90 -3.90 -0.83 12.78
N VAL A 91 -3.49 -0.31 11.63
CA VAL A 91 -2.10 -0.35 11.14
C VAL A 91 -1.52 1.05 10.93
N ASP A 92 -2.10 2.07 11.51
CA ASP A 92 -1.69 3.47 11.33
C ASP A 92 -0.20 3.69 11.62
N ILE A 93 0.34 3.02 12.63
CA ILE A 93 1.77 3.13 12.99
C ILE A 93 2.64 2.62 11.84
N LEU A 94 2.28 1.49 11.23
CA LEU A 94 3.01 0.92 10.09
C LEU A 94 2.89 1.82 8.87
N VAL A 95 1.69 2.30 8.57
CA VAL A 95 1.43 3.22 7.45
C VAL A 95 2.23 4.51 7.63
N LYS A 96 2.18 5.13 8.81
CA LYS A 96 2.96 6.33 9.13
C LYS A 96 4.47 6.09 9.01
N GLY A 97 4.97 4.95 9.47
CA GLY A 97 6.39 4.59 9.35
C GLY A 97 6.85 4.49 7.91
N ILE A 98 6.07 3.81 7.06
CA ILE A 98 6.35 3.68 5.63
C ILE A 98 6.25 5.05 4.93
N THR A 99 5.21 5.84 5.21
CA THR A 99 5.01 7.16 4.61
C THR A 99 6.14 8.11 4.95
N ASN A 100 6.57 8.16 6.22
CA ASN A 100 7.71 8.98 6.65
C ASN A 100 9.01 8.58 5.95
N GLU A 101 9.23 7.29 5.73
CA GLU A 101 10.41 6.83 5.01
C GLU A 101 10.32 7.18 3.51
N LEU A 102 9.15 7.01 2.88
CA LEU A 102 8.93 7.32 1.47
C LEU A 102 9.03 8.82 1.16
N SER A 103 8.71 9.70 2.11
CA SER A 103 8.82 11.15 1.92
C SER A 103 10.27 11.64 1.82
N ARG A 104 11.26 10.88 2.30
CA ARG A 104 12.68 11.20 2.20
C ARG A 104 13.27 10.73 0.88
N PRO A 105 14.39 11.29 0.36
CA PRO A 105 15.08 10.77 -0.82
C PRO A 105 15.60 9.34 -0.59
N PRO A 106 15.59 8.46 -1.62
CA PRO A 106 16.09 7.10 -1.49
C PRO A 106 17.60 7.08 -1.22
N GLY A 107 18.03 6.20 -0.32
CA GLY A 107 19.45 5.99 0.02
C GLY A 107 20.05 6.97 1.02
N GLN A 108 19.28 7.89 1.56
CA GLN A 108 19.73 8.84 2.60
C GLN A 108 19.63 8.25 4.01
N THR A 109 18.72 7.32 4.24
CA THR A 109 18.56 6.66 5.54
C THR A 109 19.31 5.34 5.56
N GLY A 110 20.00 5.04 6.66
CA GLY A 110 20.73 3.77 6.84
C GLY A 110 19.84 2.57 7.17
N GLY A 111 18.53 2.76 7.27
CA GLY A 111 17.56 1.72 7.63
C GLY A 111 17.24 0.75 6.48
N PRO A 112 16.60 -0.39 6.80
CA PRO A 112 16.27 -1.43 5.82
C PRO A 112 15.32 -0.95 4.71
N LEU A 113 14.53 0.10 4.94
CA LEU A 113 13.63 0.73 3.97
C LEU A 113 14.24 1.93 3.25
N GLY A 114 15.49 2.33 3.59
CA GLY A 114 16.15 3.48 2.99
C GLY A 114 16.29 3.39 1.46
N TYR A 115 16.35 2.19 0.92
CA TYR A 115 16.44 1.92 -0.51
C TYR A 115 15.10 1.61 -1.17
N LEU A 116 14.00 1.58 -0.40
CA LEU A 116 12.67 1.32 -0.93
C LEU A 116 12.28 2.40 -1.94
N ASN A 117 12.10 2.00 -3.18
CA ASN A 117 11.77 2.90 -4.28
C ASN A 117 10.44 2.55 -4.98
N ARG A 118 9.86 1.37 -4.69
CA ARG A 118 8.61 0.93 -5.27
C ARG A 118 7.75 0.21 -4.25
N VAL A 119 6.48 0.62 -4.16
CA VAL A 119 5.46 -0.07 -3.36
C VAL A 119 4.26 -0.34 -4.26
N GLU A 120 3.78 -1.57 -4.24
CA GLU A 120 2.62 -2.01 -5.02
C GLU A 120 1.58 -2.67 -4.12
N ILE A 121 0.34 -2.26 -4.25
CA ILE A 121 -0.82 -2.91 -3.63
C ILE A 121 -1.77 -3.23 -4.79
N ILE A 122 -1.91 -4.51 -5.13
CA ILE A 122 -2.58 -4.94 -6.36
C ILE A 122 -3.72 -5.90 -6.04
N GLU A 123 -4.81 -5.81 -6.83
CA GLU A 123 -5.98 -6.69 -6.71
C GLU A 123 -6.59 -6.67 -5.30
N SER A 124 -6.51 -5.55 -4.62
CA SER A 124 -6.91 -5.43 -3.22
C SER A 124 -8.34 -4.95 -3.07
N LYS A 125 -8.99 -5.34 -1.98
CA LYS A 125 -10.33 -4.88 -1.63
C LYS A 125 -10.23 -3.73 -0.64
N LEU A 126 -10.99 -2.67 -0.88
CA LEU A 126 -11.01 -1.51 -0.01
C LEU A 126 -12.46 -1.21 0.43
N VAL A 127 -12.63 -0.97 1.71
CA VAL A 127 -13.85 -0.37 2.28
C VAL A 127 -13.47 1.02 2.77
N PHE A 128 -14.15 2.03 2.25
CA PHE A 128 -14.01 3.40 2.71
C PHE A 128 -15.28 3.80 3.46
N ASP A 129 -15.13 4.07 4.75
CA ASP A 129 -16.21 4.48 5.67
C ASP A 129 -16.04 5.98 5.96
N ASP A 130 -16.76 6.82 5.23
CA ASP A 130 -16.79 8.26 5.47
C ASP A 130 -17.86 8.58 6.52
N ARG A 131 -17.46 8.60 7.78
CA ARG A 131 -18.34 8.91 8.90
C ARG A 131 -18.72 10.39 8.96
N GLN A 132 -18.01 11.25 8.25
CA GLN A 132 -18.34 12.65 8.13
C GLN A 132 -19.53 12.84 7.19
N ALA A 133 -19.53 12.14 6.05
CA ALA A 133 -20.59 12.17 5.05
C ALA A 133 -21.67 11.10 5.29
N GLY A 134 -21.44 10.12 6.17
CA GLY A 134 -22.35 9.01 6.39
C GLY A 134 -22.40 7.99 5.25
N ILE A 135 -21.34 7.91 4.43
CA ILE A 135 -21.29 7.11 3.22
C ILE A 135 -20.25 5.99 3.37
N VAL A 136 -20.61 4.77 2.96
CA VAL A 136 -19.70 3.64 2.90
C VAL A 136 -19.53 3.20 1.46
N TRP A 137 -18.28 3.31 0.95
CA TRP A 137 -17.92 2.83 -0.39
C TRP A 137 -17.16 1.53 -0.31
N ARG A 138 -17.47 0.62 -1.21
CA ARG A 138 -16.77 -0.66 -1.33
C ARG A 138 -16.14 -0.78 -2.69
N SER A 139 -14.83 -0.97 -2.70
CA SER A 139 -14.07 -1.27 -3.90
C SER A 139 -13.74 -2.76 -3.94
N PRO A 140 -14.27 -3.52 -4.90
CA PRO A 140 -13.90 -4.91 -5.08
C PRO A 140 -12.47 -5.07 -5.63
N ARG A 141 -11.94 -4.00 -6.26
CA ARG A 141 -10.57 -3.97 -6.80
C ARG A 141 -9.97 -2.58 -6.66
N THR A 142 -8.85 -2.53 -5.98
CA THR A 142 -8.01 -1.35 -5.83
C THR A 142 -6.57 -1.74 -6.17
N ASP A 143 -5.96 -0.98 -7.06
CA ASP A 143 -4.56 -1.10 -7.44
C ASP A 143 -3.86 0.23 -7.13
N ILE A 144 -2.73 0.16 -6.40
CA ILE A 144 -1.91 1.32 -6.02
C ILE A 144 -0.47 1.00 -6.36
N VAL A 145 0.18 1.88 -7.09
CA VAL A 145 1.61 1.81 -7.39
C VAL A 145 2.26 3.11 -6.97
N MET A 146 3.22 3.03 -6.05
CA MET A 146 4.02 4.17 -5.63
C MET A 146 5.46 3.99 -6.08
N ILE A 147 6.02 5.04 -6.67
CA ILE A 147 7.42 5.11 -7.11
C ILE A 147 8.08 6.29 -6.40
N ARG A 148 9.19 6.00 -5.73
CA ARG A 148 10.01 6.97 -5.02
C ARG A 148 11.33 7.12 -5.77
N ASP A 149 11.65 8.34 -6.12
CA ASP A 149 12.92 8.71 -6.73
C ASP A 149 13.54 9.93 -6.02
N LYS A 150 14.65 10.44 -6.56
CA LYS A 150 15.29 11.63 -6.00
C LYS A 150 14.41 12.87 -6.10
N PRO A 151 13.74 13.18 -7.25
CA PRO A 151 12.86 14.33 -7.39
C PRO A 151 11.63 14.27 -6.48
N GLY A 152 11.07 13.08 -6.21
CA GLY A 152 9.80 13.05 -5.50
C GLY A 152 9.23 11.67 -5.20
N LEU A 153 7.93 11.66 -5.09
CA LEU A 153 7.10 10.47 -4.94
C LEU A 153 5.93 10.58 -5.92
N ARG A 154 5.75 9.55 -6.73
CA ARG A 154 4.58 9.41 -7.59
C ARG A 154 3.72 8.25 -7.10
N ALA A 155 2.42 8.46 -7.08
CA ALA A 155 1.46 7.40 -6.80
C ALA A 155 0.39 7.36 -7.90
N ASP A 156 0.19 6.19 -8.48
CA ASP A 156 -0.90 5.88 -9.39
C ASP A 156 -1.90 4.98 -8.67
N VAL A 157 -3.17 5.39 -8.66
CA VAL A 157 -4.25 4.71 -7.94
C VAL A 157 -5.37 4.41 -8.91
N ALA A 158 -5.84 3.17 -8.94
CA ALA A 158 -7.01 2.74 -9.69
C ALA A 158 -7.99 2.06 -8.72
N ILE A 159 -9.20 2.59 -8.64
CA ILE A 159 -10.25 2.11 -7.73
C ILE A 159 -11.49 1.77 -8.56
N SER A 160 -12.00 0.55 -8.41
CA SER A 160 -13.29 0.14 -8.97
C SER A 160 -14.34 0.19 -7.87
N ILE A 161 -15.39 0.97 -8.04
CA ILE A 161 -16.49 1.08 -7.08
C ILE A 161 -17.71 0.38 -7.65
N ALA A 162 -18.27 -0.55 -6.89
CA ALA A 162 -19.50 -1.24 -7.24
C ALA A 162 -20.72 -0.46 -6.69
N ALA A 163 -21.62 -0.04 -7.57
CA ALA A 163 -22.91 0.55 -7.20
C ALA A 163 -24.00 0.05 -8.15
N GLN A 164 -25.11 -0.43 -7.60
CA GLN A 164 -26.31 -0.86 -8.36
C GLN A 164 -25.98 -1.71 -9.61
N ASN A 165 -25.19 -2.77 -9.44
CA ASN A 165 -24.75 -3.67 -10.52
C ASN A 165 -23.89 -3.04 -11.63
N ARG A 166 -23.36 -1.85 -11.43
CA ARG A 166 -22.42 -1.19 -12.34
C ARG A 166 -21.09 -0.92 -11.64
N LEU A 167 -20.00 -0.99 -12.40
CA LEU A 167 -18.66 -0.64 -11.93
C LEU A 167 -18.31 0.75 -12.46
N SER A 168 -18.06 1.67 -11.54
CA SER A 168 -17.41 2.95 -11.82
C SER A 168 -15.93 2.82 -11.54
N GLN A 169 -15.09 3.48 -12.34
CA GLN A 169 -13.65 3.46 -12.16
C GLN A 169 -13.13 4.87 -11.87
N ILE A 170 -12.27 4.96 -10.87
CA ILE A 170 -11.58 6.18 -10.48
C ILE A 170 -10.09 5.94 -10.65
N PHE A 171 -9.43 6.81 -11.39
CA PHE A 171 -8.00 6.85 -11.53
C PHE A 171 -7.47 8.13 -10.91
N ALA A 172 -6.50 8.02 -10.03
CA ALA A 172 -5.83 9.16 -9.45
C ALA A 172 -4.33 9.04 -9.65
N GLN A 173 -3.70 10.14 -10.04
CA GLN A 173 -2.27 10.28 -10.10
C GLN A 173 -1.87 11.40 -9.15
N LEU A 174 -0.93 11.11 -8.25
CA LEU A 174 -0.42 12.03 -7.25
C LEU A 174 1.10 12.13 -7.43
N ASP A 175 1.60 13.34 -7.54
CA ASP A 175 3.02 13.63 -7.64
C ASP A 175 3.43 14.58 -6.52
N PHE A 176 4.37 14.17 -5.69
CA PHE A 176 5.02 15.01 -4.70
C PHE A 176 6.40 15.42 -5.18
N GLN A 177 6.62 16.70 -5.38
CA GLN A 177 7.89 17.30 -5.77
C GLN A 177 8.64 17.79 -4.54
N ARG A 178 9.73 17.11 -4.15
CA ARG A 178 10.47 17.42 -2.90
C ARG A 178 11.07 18.81 -2.88
N VAL A 179 11.66 19.24 -3.99
CA VAL A 179 12.34 20.55 -4.05
C VAL A 179 11.36 21.69 -3.90
N ALA A 180 10.19 21.57 -4.53
CA ALA A 180 9.14 22.58 -4.47
C ALA A 180 8.25 22.45 -3.23
N GLY A 181 8.26 21.28 -2.56
CA GLY A 181 7.33 20.98 -1.47
C GLY A 181 5.86 20.92 -1.88
N VAL A 182 5.58 20.65 -3.16
CA VAL A 182 4.24 20.74 -3.76
C VAL A 182 3.71 19.36 -4.07
N PHE A 183 2.41 19.17 -3.80
CA PHE A 183 1.63 18.04 -4.28
C PHE A 183 0.80 18.44 -5.49
N LEU A 184 0.90 17.66 -6.55
CA LEU A 184 0.07 17.77 -7.74
C LEU A 184 -0.80 16.53 -7.83
N GLY A 185 -2.10 16.72 -8.06
CA GLY A 185 -3.06 15.64 -8.20
C GLY A 185 -3.86 15.75 -9.48
N ARG A 186 -4.09 14.61 -10.14
CA ARG A 186 -5.03 14.48 -11.25
C ARG A 186 -5.96 13.32 -10.96
N VAL A 187 -7.27 13.56 -11.11
CA VAL A 187 -8.29 12.52 -10.93
C VAL A 187 -9.09 12.42 -12.22
N ARG A 188 -9.32 11.20 -12.68
CA ARG A 188 -10.16 10.86 -13.82
C ARG A 188 -11.20 9.85 -13.41
N PHE A 189 -12.42 10.11 -13.78
CA PHE A 189 -13.56 9.21 -13.54
C PHE A 189 -13.99 8.57 -14.84
N GLU A 190 -14.23 7.28 -14.83
CA GLU A 190 -14.78 6.54 -15.95
C GLU A 190 -16.06 5.82 -15.52
N ARG A 191 -17.09 5.89 -16.36
CA ARG A 191 -18.40 5.25 -16.13
C ARG A 191 -19.04 5.65 -14.79
N LEU A 192 -18.99 6.94 -14.46
CA LEU A 192 -19.60 7.45 -13.24
C LEU A 192 -21.09 7.11 -13.21
N ASN A 193 -21.53 6.41 -12.16
CA ASN A 193 -22.92 6.23 -11.87
C ASN A 193 -23.37 7.42 -10.99
N PRO A 194 -24.37 8.24 -11.42
CA PRO A 194 -24.83 9.39 -10.64
C PRO A 194 -25.30 9.05 -9.23
N SER A 195 -25.79 7.83 -9.00
CA SER A 195 -26.23 7.38 -7.68
C SER A 195 -25.09 7.17 -6.65
N LEU A 196 -23.82 7.37 -7.05
CA LEU A 196 -22.70 7.38 -6.12
C LEU A 196 -22.49 8.72 -5.43
N VAL A 197 -23.16 9.78 -5.93
CA VAL A 197 -22.95 11.16 -5.50
C VAL A 197 -24.27 11.77 -4.94
N ALA A 198 -25.38 11.03 -5.04
CA ALA A 198 -26.68 11.43 -4.53
C ALA A 198 -26.92 11.02 -3.09
#